data_fbed0dd09f6306ab5f5a8598eb6f1371
#
_entry.id   fbed0dd09f6306ab5f5a8598eb6f1371
#
_cell.length_a   1.000
_cell.length_b   1.000
_cell.length_c   1.000
_cell.angle_alpha   90.00
_cell.angle_beta   90.00
_cell.angle_gamma   90.00
#
_symmetry.space_group_name_H-M   'P 1'
#
loop_
_entity.id
_entity.type
_entity.pdbx_description
1 polymer ?
#
loop_
_entity_poly.entity_id
_entity_poly.type
_entity_poly.pdbx_seq_one_letter_code
_entity_poly.pdbx_strand_id
1 'polypeptide(L)'
;MDVVNQLVAQGQFRVLKVPLGFIKVLQWLFAILAFSTCGSYSGTFRVSVECKNRTESDLSVQVDFEYPFRLHQVYFDAPTCKRGTEHVFLVGDYSSSAEFFVTIGVLSFLYVTAALAIYVFFLDKYKENNKGPLLDLGVTAVMTFMWLVSSAAWAKGLSDVKTATDPDRVITLISACEGEENRCREVHDPVMSGLNTSVAFGFINLVLWAGNLWFVFKETGIIAPFMRAPPPQDKPAAPDAYEQDPYAGGQGGYQPDYNQDGEYRQQDAPTSFSNQM
;
A
#
# COMPACT_ATOMS: atom_id res chain seq x y z
N MET A 1 36.40 -1.15 -3.24
CA MET A 1 35.84 -1.86 -2.04
C MET A 1 35.90 -1.01 -0.80
N ASP A 2 36.89 -0.14 -0.63
CA ASP A 2 37.04 0.66 0.59
C ASP A 2 35.93 1.69 0.86
N VAL A 3 35.36 2.30 -0.17
CA VAL A 3 34.26 3.27 -0.03
C VAL A 3 32.98 2.59 0.48
N VAL A 4 32.68 1.39 -0.01
CA VAL A 4 31.52 0.62 0.45
C VAL A 4 31.69 0.17 1.90
N ASN A 5 32.89 -0.30 2.25
CA ASN A 5 33.19 -0.70 3.63
C ASN A 5 33.15 0.50 4.59
N GLN A 6 33.59 1.68 4.16
CA GLN A 6 33.50 2.92 4.92
C GLN A 6 32.07 3.39 5.13
N LEU A 7 31.23 3.30 4.07
CA LEU A 7 29.79 3.61 4.16
C LEU A 7 29.06 2.63 5.09
N VAL A 8 29.38 1.34 5.02
CA VAL A 8 28.79 0.32 5.90
C VAL A 8 29.22 0.55 7.37
N ALA A 9 30.45 0.96 7.61
CA ALA A 9 30.95 1.28 8.96
C ALA A 9 30.29 2.55 9.55
N GLN A 10 29.91 3.51 8.73
CA GLN A 10 29.23 4.75 9.14
C GLN A 10 27.70 4.59 9.24
N GLY A 11 27.13 3.54 8.66
CA GLY A 11 25.68 3.33 8.60
C GLY A 11 25.07 3.04 9.95
N GLN A 12 24.03 3.79 10.32
CA GLN A 12 23.27 3.60 11.56
C GLN A 12 22.17 2.53 11.35
N PHE A 13 22.54 1.27 11.16
CA PHE A 13 21.58 0.17 10.92
C PHE A 13 20.62 -0.08 12.10
N ARG A 14 20.89 0.47 13.29
CA ARG A 14 19.94 0.42 14.43
C ARG A 14 18.62 1.10 14.11
N VAL A 15 18.60 2.05 13.18
CA VAL A 15 17.38 2.75 12.72
C VAL A 15 16.37 1.79 12.10
N LEU A 16 16.81 0.71 11.47
CA LEU A 16 15.92 -0.30 10.89
C LEU A 16 15.12 -1.09 11.97
N LYS A 17 15.58 -1.07 13.22
CA LYS A 17 14.89 -1.70 14.35
C LYS A 17 13.86 -0.77 15.02
N VAL A 18 13.88 0.51 14.69
CA VAL A 18 12.89 1.48 15.14
C VAL A 18 11.61 1.32 14.31
N PRO A 19 10.41 1.47 14.88
CA PRO A 19 9.15 1.27 14.16
C PRO A 19 9.06 2.02 12.82
N LEU A 20 9.56 3.27 12.78
CA LEU A 20 9.60 4.08 11.57
C LEU A 20 10.49 3.46 10.47
N GLY A 21 11.68 2.98 10.81
CA GLY A 21 12.58 2.32 9.85
C GLY A 21 12.05 0.94 9.44
N PHE A 22 11.49 0.18 10.38
CA PHE A 22 10.94 -1.14 10.11
C PHE A 22 9.76 -1.09 9.12
N ILE A 23 8.83 -0.13 9.31
CA ILE A 23 7.70 0.02 8.38
C ILE A 23 8.16 0.38 6.96
N LYS A 24 9.25 1.18 6.83
CA LYS A 24 9.86 1.48 5.52
C LYS A 24 10.42 0.22 4.85
N VAL A 25 11.03 -0.70 5.60
CA VAL A 25 11.50 -1.99 5.06
C VAL A 25 10.32 -2.84 4.56
N LEU A 26 9.22 -2.89 5.31
CA LEU A 26 8.02 -3.58 4.88
C LEU A 26 7.42 -2.94 3.62
N GLN A 27 7.32 -1.62 3.56
CA GLN A 27 6.87 -0.90 2.37
C GLN A 27 7.73 -1.22 1.14
N TRP A 28 9.06 -1.28 1.32
CA TRP A 28 9.99 -1.65 0.27
C TRP A 28 9.73 -3.05 -0.26
N LEU A 29 9.61 -4.04 0.64
CA LEU A 29 9.35 -5.43 0.30
C LEU A 29 8.00 -5.60 -0.40
N PHE A 30 6.93 -5.07 0.19
CA PHE A 30 5.59 -5.23 -0.37
C PHE A 30 5.36 -4.44 -1.64
N ALA A 31 6.08 -3.34 -1.88
CA ALA A 31 6.05 -2.65 -3.15
C ALA A 31 6.60 -3.53 -4.28
N ILE A 32 7.76 -4.19 -4.07
CA ILE A 32 8.33 -5.13 -5.04
C ILE A 32 7.34 -6.26 -5.32
N LEU A 33 6.80 -6.89 -4.28
CA LEU A 33 5.85 -7.99 -4.42
C LEU A 33 4.61 -7.55 -5.21
N ALA A 34 4.08 -6.35 -4.97
CA ALA A 34 2.91 -5.83 -5.65
C ALA A 34 3.14 -5.64 -7.15
N PHE A 35 4.18 -4.88 -7.54
CA PHE A 35 4.39 -4.60 -8.95
C PHE A 35 4.96 -5.79 -9.73
N SER A 36 5.77 -6.65 -9.10
CA SER A 36 6.33 -7.82 -9.77
C SER A 36 5.26 -8.87 -10.07
N THR A 37 4.38 -9.17 -9.13
CA THR A 37 3.31 -10.16 -9.32
C THR A 37 2.26 -9.72 -10.36
N CYS A 38 2.10 -8.41 -10.57
CA CYS A 38 1.25 -7.87 -11.63
C CYS A 38 2.00 -7.81 -12.96
N GLY A 39 3.20 -7.19 -12.97
CA GLY A 39 3.93 -6.88 -14.20
C GLY A 39 4.62 -8.07 -14.87
N SER A 40 4.82 -9.18 -14.14
CA SER A 40 5.39 -10.42 -14.71
C SER A 40 4.34 -11.48 -15.03
N TYR A 41 3.06 -11.14 -14.96
CA TYR A 41 2.02 -12.12 -15.16
C TYR A 41 1.84 -12.48 -16.64
N SER A 42 1.76 -13.78 -16.90
CA SER A 42 1.26 -14.36 -18.13
C SER A 42 0.26 -15.48 -17.78
N GLY A 43 -0.88 -15.48 -18.43
CA GLY A 43 -1.93 -16.48 -18.25
C GLY A 43 -2.27 -17.18 -19.55
N THR A 44 -2.71 -18.41 -19.45
CA THR A 44 -3.17 -19.22 -20.57
C THR A 44 -4.49 -19.87 -20.24
N PHE A 45 -5.38 -19.96 -21.19
CA PHE A 45 -6.58 -20.78 -21.10
C PHE A 45 -6.78 -21.62 -22.35
N ARG A 46 -7.57 -22.68 -22.26
CA ARG A 46 -7.85 -23.57 -23.37
C ARG A 46 -9.33 -23.83 -23.53
N VAL A 47 -9.77 -23.78 -24.77
CA VAL A 47 -11.14 -24.10 -25.18
C VAL A 47 -11.08 -25.23 -26.18
N SER A 48 -11.97 -26.23 -26.08
CA SER A 48 -12.11 -27.31 -27.04
C SER A 48 -13.39 -27.09 -27.89
N VAL A 49 -13.24 -27.26 -29.18
CA VAL A 49 -14.34 -27.19 -30.14
C VAL A 49 -14.52 -28.58 -30.79
N GLU A 50 -15.63 -29.26 -30.47
CA GLU A 50 -16.00 -30.54 -31.03
C GLU A 50 -16.99 -30.33 -32.20
N CYS A 51 -16.54 -30.63 -33.40
CA CYS A 51 -17.37 -30.51 -34.62
C CYS A 51 -18.06 -31.83 -34.94
N LYS A 52 -19.41 -31.84 -35.08
CA LYS A 52 -20.21 -33.04 -35.33
C LYS A 52 -19.86 -33.75 -36.66
N ASN A 53 -19.36 -33.03 -37.65
CA ASN A 53 -19.14 -33.53 -39.00
C ASN A 53 -17.67 -33.87 -39.31
N ARG A 54 -16.78 -33.94 -38.32
CA ARG A 54 -15.37 -34.29 -38.48
C ARG A 54 -14.99 -35.49 -37.60
N THR A 55 -14.24 -36.41 -38.19
CA THR A 55 -13.65 -37.56 -37.49
C THR A 55 -12.52 -37.19 -36.54
N GLU A 56 -11.88 -36.02 -36.70
CA GLU A 56 -10.96 -35.43 -35.76
C GLU A 56 -11.74 -34.39 -34.95
N SER A 57 -12.23 -34.79 -33.80
CA SER A 57 -13.24 -34.08 -33.03
C SER A 57 -12.73 -33.21 -31.90
N ASP A 58 -11.43 -33.20 -31.60
CA ASP A 58 -10.87 -32.47 -30.45
C ASP A 58 -9.92 -31.39 -30.94
N LEU A 59 -10.50 -30.29 -31.41
CA LEU A 59 -9.75 -29.10 -31.80
C LEU A 59 -9.62 -28.18 -30.59
N SER A 60 -8.54 -28.34 -29.83
CA SER A 60 -8.27 -27.46 -28.71
C SER A 60 -7.53 -26.19 -29.16
N VAL A 61 -8.01 -25.03 -28.73
CA VAL A 61 -7.40 -23.73 -28.96
C VAL A 61 -6.83 -23.22 -27.67
N GLN A 62 -5.54 -22.89 -27.65
CA GLN A 62 -4.87 -22.25 -26.52
C GLN A 62 -4.77 -20.75 -26.80
N VAL A 63 -5.11 -19.95 -25.79
CA VAL A 63 -5.01 -18.50 -25.83
C VAL A 63 -4.12 -18.02 -24.69
N ASP A 64 -3.10 -17.28 -25.06
CA ASP A 64 -2.13 -16.71 -24.12
C ASP A 64 -2.37 -15.20 -24.01
N PHE A 65 -2.35 -14.68 -22.79
CA PHE A 65 -2.45 -13.25 -22.53
C PHE A 65 -1.54 -12.84 -21.38
N GLU A 66 -1.04 -11.64 -21.42
CA GLU A 66 -0.03 -11.16 -20.48
C GLU A 66 -0.20 -9.68 -20.13
N TYR A 67 0.57 -9.21 -19.13
CA TYR A 67 0.71 -7.80 -18.85
C TYR A 67 1.17 -7.04 -20.13
N PRO A 68 0.59 -5.88 -20.46
CA PRO A 68 -0.31 -5.04 -19.65
C PRO A 68 -1.83 -5.29 -19.80
N PHE A 69 -2.30 -6.42 -20.33
CA PHE A 69 -3.71 -6.80 -20.49
C PHE A 69 -4.47 -5.99 -21.55
N ARG A 70 -3.84 -5.78 -22.70
CA ARG A 70 -4.46 -5.24 -23.91
C ARG A 70 -5.14 -6.35 -24.67
N LEU A 71 -6.25 -6.86 -24.15
CA LEU A 71 -6.89 -8.06 -24.66
C LEU A 71 -7.38 -7.89 -26.11
N HIS A 72 -7.78 -6.70 -26.52
CA HIS A 72 -8.17 -6.41 -27.91
C HIS A 72 -7.06 -6.64 -28.96
N GLN A 73 -5.80 -6.77 -28.53
CA GLN A 73 -4.65 -7.09 -29.40
C GLN A 73 -4.32 -8.58 -29.40
N VAL A 74 -4.94 -9.35 -28.49
CA VAL A 74 -4.76 -10.81 -28.43
C VAL A 74 -5.74 -11.47 -29.36
N TYR A 75 -5.24 -12.23 -30.33
CA TYR A 75 -6.04 -13.00 -31.27
C TYR A 75 -5.67 -14.49 -31.21
N PHE A 76 -6.58 -15.31 -31.61
CA PHE A 76 -6.38 -16.75 -31.73
C PHE A 76 -7.14 -17.29 -32.93
N ASP A 77 -6.67 -18.41 -33.46
CA ASP A 77 -7.26 -19.05 -34.61
C ASP A 77 -8.31 -20.07 -34.17
N ALA A 78 -9.57 -19.67 -34.23
CA ALA A 78 -10.68 -20.55 -33.89
C ALA A 78 -11.06 -21.44 -35.10
N PRO A 79 -11.31 -22.76 -34.89
CA PRO A 79 -11.76 -23.65 -35.96
C PRO A 79 -13.21 -23.33 -36.37
N THR A 80 -13.47 -23.22 -37.68
CA THR A 80 -14.82 -22.93 -38.20
C THR A 80 -15.71 -24.16 -38.40
N CYS A 81 -15.27 -25.36 -38.09
CA CYS A 81 -15.96 -26.64 -38.34
C CYS A 81 -16.35 -26.92 -39.81
N LYS A 82 -16.30 -25.93 -40.69
CA LYS A 82 -16.61 -26.12 -42.13
C LYS A 82 -15.36 -26.39 -42.96
N ARG A 83 -14.40 -25.53 -42.99
CA ARG A 83 -13.01 -25.65 -43.47
C ARG A 83 -12.30 -24.33 -43.18
N GLY A 84 -11.11 -24.39 -42.56
CA GLY A 84 -10.30 -23.21 -42.23
C GLY A 84 -10.45 -22.76 -40.79
N THR A 85 -9.76 -21.69 -40.49
CA THR A 85 -9.72 -21.03 -39.15
C THR A 85 -10.25 -19.61 -39.29
N GLU A 86 -10.81 -19.10 -38.22
CA GLU A 86 -11.27 -17.73 -38.05
C GLU A 86 -10.40 -17.02 -37.03
N HIS A 87 -9.95 -15.80 -37.33
CA HIS A 87 -9.24 -14.97 -36.39
C HIS A 87 -10.23 -14.32 -35.43
N VAL A 88 -10.20 -14.74 -34.17
CA VAL A 88 -11.04 -14.18 -33.11
C VAL A 88 -10.17 -13.36 -32.18
N PHE A 89 -10.62 -12.15 -31.87
CA PHE A 89 -9.95 -11.25 -30.91
C PHE A 89 -10.65 -11.29 -29.57
N LEU A 90 -9.87 -11.22 -28.47
CA LEU A 90 -10.43 -10.99 -27.16
C LEU A 90 -10.96 -9.56 -27.05
N VAL A 91 -11.88 -9.34 -26.11
CA VAL A 91 -12.54 -8.05 -25.94
C VAL A 91 -12.01 -7.32 -24.71
N GLY A 92 -11.69 -6.04 -24.85
CA GLY A 92 -11.35 -5.15 -23.75
C GLY A 92 -9.89 -4.69 -23.76
N ASP A 93 -9.65 -3.60 -23.04
CA ASP A 93 -8.33 -3.03 -22.74
C ASP A 93 -8.31 -2.61 -21.29
N TYR A 94 -7.52 -3.29 -20.50
CA TYR A 94 -7.40 -3.08 -19.06
C TYR A 94 -5.99 -2.61 -18.68
N SER A 95 -5.18 -2.26 -19.69
CA SER A 95 -3.79 -1.86 -19.51
C SER A 95 -3.63 -0.64 -18.61
N SER A 96 -4.51 0.35 -18.74
CA SER A 96 -4.39 1.60 -17.99
C SER A 96 -4.43 1.39 -16.47
N SER A 97 -5.30 0.50 -15.98
CA SER A 97 -5.39 0.21 -14.54
C SER A 97 -4.19 -0.61 -14.05
N ALA A 98 -3.71 -1.57 -14.84
CA ALA A 98 -2.55 -2.39 -14.52
C ALA A 98 -1.25 -1.56 -14.55
N GLU A 99 -1.04 -0.76 -15.60
CA GLU A 99 0.12 0.11 -15.77
C GLU A 99 0.17 1.18 -14.66
N PHE A 100 -0.98 1.76 -14.31
CA PHE A 100 -1.07 2.72 -13.20
C PHE A 100 -0.66 2.07 -11.86
N PHE A 101 -1.20 0.88 -11.56
CA PHE A 101 -0.85 0.13 -10.35
C PHE A 101 0.65 -0.19 -10.28
N VAL A 102 1.23 -0.71 -11.36
CA VAL A 102 2.66 -1.02 -11.45
C VAL A 102 3.50 0.25 -11.30
N THR A 103 3.09 1.36 -11.93
CA THR A 103 3.79 2.65 -11.83
C THR A 103 3.85 3.13 -10.38
N ILE A 104 2.72 3.10 -9.64
CA ILE A 104 2.70 3.48 -8.22
C ILE A 104 3.59 2.55 -7.39
N GLY A 105 3.59 1.25 -7.68
CA GLY A 105 4.48 0.28 -7.04
C GLY A 105 5.95 0.60 -7.24
N VAL A 106 6.37 0.89 -8.46
CA VAL A 106 7.76 1.25 -8.80
C VAL A 106 8.16 2.59 -8.17
N LEU A 107 7.32 3.62 -8.25
CA LEU A 107 7.60 4.92 -7.62
C LEU A 107 7.72 4.78 -6.10
N SER A 108 6.86 3.98 -5.47
CA SER A 108 6.94 3.67 -4.04
C SER A 108 8.26 2.99 -3.68
N PHE A 109 8.66 1.99 -4.45
CA PHE A 109 9.93 1.29 -4.28
C PHE A 109 11.13 2.24 -4.35
N LEU A 110 11.20 3.09 -5.38
CA LEU A 110 12.28 4.06 -5.55
C LEU A 110 12.34 5.07 -4.41
N TYR A 111 11.18 5.62 -4.03
CA TYR A 111 11.09 6.57 -2.93
C TYR A 111 11.53 5.94 -1.61
N VAL A 112 11.02 4.75 -1.27
CA VAL A 112 11.38 4.08 -0.02
C VAL A 112 12.85 3.69 0.01
N THR A 113 13.43 3.30 -1.13
CA THR A 113 14.88 3.04 -1.25
C THR A 113 15.69 4.29 -0.92
N ALA A 114 15.31 5.45 -1.48
CA ALA A 114 15.94 6.73 -1.17
C ALA A 114 15.76 7.13 0.31
N ALA A 115 14.55 6.96 0.86
CA ALA A 115 14.26 7.26 2.26
C ALA A 115 15.07 6.37 3.22
N LEU A 116 15.18 5.07 2.95
CA LEU A 116 16.02 4.16 3.72
C LEU A 116 17.49 4.54 3.67
N ALA A 117 18.01 4.93 2.51
CA ALA A 117 19.37 5.43 2.38
C ALA A 117 19.60 6.69 3.22
N ILE A 118 18.65 7.64 3.20
CA ILE A 118 18.72 8.85 4.04
C ILE A 118 18.68 8.48 5.53
N TYR A 119 17.83 7.58 5.94
CA TYR A 119 17.70 7.17 7.33
C TYR A 119 18.94 6.43 7.84
N VAL A 120 19.60 5.63 7.00
CA VAL A 120 20.79 4.87 7.40
C VAL A 120 22.04 5.75 7.42
N PHE A 121 22.22 6.64 6.43
CA PHE A 121 23.48 7.38 6.25
C PHE A 121 23.41 8.85 6.65
N PHE A 122 22.23 9.47 6.66
CA PHE A 122 22.05 10.92 6.86
C PHE A 122 21.00 11.26 7.92
N LEU A 123 20.81 10.40 8.92
CA LEU A 123 19.78 10.58 9.96
C LEU A 123 19.93 11.91 10.69
N ASP A 124 21.17 12.32 11.01
CA ASP A 124 21.45 13.54 11.76
C ASP A 124 20.99 14.77 10.96
N LYS A 125 21.27 14.81 9.66
CA LYS A 125 20.79 15.89 8.76
C LYS A 125 19.27 15.88 8.59
N TYR A 126 18.67 14.69 8.60
CA TYR A 126 17.21 14.54 8.52
C TYR A 126 16.51 15.14 9.73
N LYS A 127 17.11 14.94 10.95
CA LYS A 127 16.57 15.44 12.22
C LYS A 127 16.92 16.90 12.51
N GLU A 128 18.03 17.41 11.99
CA GLU A 128 18.51 18.77 12.23
C GLU A 128 17.54 19.85 11.70
N ASN A 129 16.84 19.57 10.61
CA ASN A 129 15.89 20.49 10.00
C ASN A 129 14.49 19.88 9.92
N ASN A 130 13.47 20.63 10.35
CA ASN A 130 12.05 20.23 10.23
C ASN A 130 11.57 20.04 8.77
N LYS A 131 12.38 20.43 7.79
CA LYS A 131 12.04 20.30 6.36
C LYS A 131 12.03 18.84 5.88
N GLY A 132 12.93 18.01 6.42
CA GLY A 132 13.01 16.58 6.08
C GLY A 132 11.72 15.83 6.45
N PRO A 133 11.32 15.84 7.73
CA PRO A 133 10.07 15.20 8.17
C PRO A 133 8.81 15.77 7.49
N LEU A 134 8.78 17.07 7.21
CA LEU A 134 7.64 17.69 6.53
C LEU A 134 7.52 17.24 5.07
N LEU A 135 8.64 17.12 4.35
CA LEU A 135 8.66 16.57 3.00
C LEU A 135 8.23 15.11 2.98
N ASP A 136 8.78 14.29 3.89
CA ASP A 136 8.39 12.87 4.02
C ASP A 136 6.89 12.73 4.35
N LEU A 137 6.34 13.61 5.19
CA LEU A 137 4.91 13.65 5.48
C LEU A 137 4.08 13.92 4.23
N GLY A 138 4.45 14.93 3.44
CA GLY A 138 3.75 15.28 2.20
C GLY A 138 3.77 14.14 1.19
N VAL A 139 4.94 13.57 0.93
CA VAL A 139 5.09 12.44 -0.01
C VAL A 139 4.33 11.21 0.50
N THR A 140 4.43 10.90 1.80
CA THR A 140 3.72 9.76 2.40
C THR A 140 2.20 9.91 2.28
N ALA A 141 1.66 11.12 2.48
CA ALA A 141 0.23 11.39 2.32
C ALA A 141 -0.22 11.19 0.86
N VAL A 142 0.53 11.72 -0.10
CA VAL A 142 0.24 11.55 -1.53
C VAL A 142 0.31 10.05 -1.91
N MET A 143 1.35 9.35 -1.49
CA MET A 143 1.51 7.92 -1.80
C MET A 143 0.44 7.06 -1.15
N THR A 144 -0.01 7.38 0.07
CA THR A 144 -1.15 6.69 0.71
C THR A 144 -2.41 6.83 -0.14
N PHE A 145 -2.70 8.03 -0.62
CA PHE A 145 -3.82 8.27 -1.51
C PHE A 145 -3.67 7.54 -2.86
N MET A 146 -2.48 7.57 -3.45
CA MET A 146 -2.20 6.87 -4.71
C MET A 146 -2.34 5.35 -4.58
N TRP A 147 -1.93 4.74 -3.47
CA TRP A 147 -2.15 3.31 -3.21
C TRP A 147 -3.64 2.97 -3.08
N LEU A 148 -4.43 3.84 -2.45
CA LEU A 148 -5.88 3.65 -2.37
C LEU A 148 -6.50 3.62 -3.76
N VAL A 149 -6.22 4.64 -4.58
CA VAL A 149 -6.81 4.79 -5.92
C VAL A 149 -6.32 3.68 -6.86
N SER A 150 -5.01 3.42 -6.90
CA SER A 150 -4.42 2.43 -7.81
C SER A 150 -4.84 1.00 -7.46
N SER A 151 -4.90 0.64 -6.16
CA SER A 151 -5.35 -0.70 -5.75
C SER A 151 -6.83 -0.92 -6.03
N ALA A 152 -7.68 0.09 -5.82
CA ALA A 152 -9.10 0.01 -6.17
C ALA A 152 -9.32 -0.07 -7.68
N ALA A 153 -8.60 0.74 -8.47
CA ALA A 153 -8.66 0.70 -9.93
C ALA A 153 -8.18 -0.65 -10.48
N TRP A 154 -7.07 -1.19 -9.93
CA TRP A 154 -6.57 -2.49 -10.35
C TRP A 154 -7.48 -3.64 -9.91
N ALA A 155 -8.08 -3.60 -8.73
CA ALA A 155 -9.06 -4.60 -8.29
C ALA A 155 -10.25 -4.68 -9.25
N LYS A 156 -10.76 -3.53 -9.71
CA LYS A 156 -11.82 -3.47 -10.73
C LYS A 156 -11.30 -3.98 -12.08
N GLY A 157 -10.13 -3.51 -12.54
CA GLY A 157 -9.51 -3.97 -13.78
C GLY A 157 -9.27 -5.49 -13.79
N LEU A 158 -8.82 -6.07 -12.69
CA LEU A 158 -8.66 -7.53 -12.56
C LEU A 158 -9.99 -8.27 -12.67
N SER A 159 -11.06 -7.76 -12.06
CA SER A 159 -12.40 -8.35 -12.20
C SER A 159 -12.85 -8.36 -13.66
N ASP A 160 -12.56 -7.30 -14.38
CA ASP A 160 -12.91 -7.18 -15.80
C ASP A 160 -12.03 -8.09 -16.67
N VAL A 161 -10.72 -8.21 -16.38
CA VAL A 161 -9.82 -9.18 -17.04
C VAL A 161 -10.32 -10.60 -16.84
N LYS A 162 -10.70 -10.99 -15.62
CA LYS A 162 -11.25 -12.32 -15.34
C LYS A 162 -12.50 -12.60 -16.18
N THR A 163 -13.41 -11.63 -16.25
CA THR A 163 -14.63 -11.77 -17.04
C THR A 163 -14.34 -11.87 -18.55
N ALA A 164 -13.35 -11.14 -19.05
CA ALA A 164 -13.00 -11.12 -20.47
C ALA A 164 -12.19 -12.35 -20.92
N THR A 165 -11.47 -12.99 -19.97
CA THR A 165 -10.67 -14.20 -20.21
C THR A 165 -11.35 -15.48 -19.70
N ASP A 166 -12.60 -15.38 -19.28
CA ASP A 166 -13.43 -16.52 -18.89
C ASP A 166 -13.71 -17.37 -20.14
N PRO A 167 -13.31 -18.65 -20.16
CA PRO A 167 -13.50 -19.54 -21.31
C PRO A 167 -14.95 -19.62 -21.76
N ASP A 168 -15.92 -19.61 -20.86
CA ASP A 168 -17.34 -19.62 -21.19
C ASP A 168 -17.77 -18.39 -22.00
N ARG A 169 -17.18 -17.23 -21.67
CA ARG A 169 -17.38 -15.99 -22.43
C ARG A 169 -16.67 -16.04 -23.79
N VAL A 170 -15.46 -16.57 -23.84
CA VAL A 170 -14.69 -16.68 -25.08
C VAL A 170 -15.34 -17.64 -26.04
N ILE A 171 -15.93 -18.73 -25.58
CA ILE A 171 -16.73 -19.66 -26.39
C ILE A 171 -17.83 -18.92 -27.16
N THR A 172 -18.47 -17.91 -26.57
CA THR A 172 -19.52 -17.14 -27.26
C THR A 172 -19.02 -16.27 -28.41
N LEU A 173 -17.71 -16.04 -28.51
CA LEU A 173 -17.08 -15.28 -29.60
C LEU A 173 -16.72 -16.17 -30.81
N ILE A 174 -16.75 -17.48 -30.65
CA ILE A 174 -16.39 -18.45 -31.69
C ILE A 174 -17.62 -18.79 -32.51
N SER A 175 -17.60 -18.46 -33.79
CA SER A 175 -18.76 -18.70 -34.71
C SER A 175 -19.16 -20.17 -34.80
N ALA A 176 -18.21 -21.09 -34.66
CA ALA A 176 -18.48 -22.53 -34.67
C ALA A 176 -19.33 -22.97 -33.46
N CYS A 177 -19.31 -22.22 -32.36
CA CYS A 177 -20.02 -22.53 -31.14
C CYS A 177 -21.45 -21.98 -31.06
N GLU A 178 -21.86 -21.14 -32.02
CA GLU A 178 -23.25 -20.65 -32.15
C GLU A 178 -24.21 -21.73 -32.64
N GLY A 179 -23.68 -22.75 -33.30
CA GLY A 179 -24.50 -23.84 -33.84
C GLY A 179 -24.80 -24.92 -32.79
N GLU A 180 -26.07 -25.28 -32.58
CA GLU A 180 -26.51 -26.38 -31.68
C GLU A 180 -25.90 -27.75 -32.06
N GLU A 181 -25.28 -27.85 -33.21
CA GLU A 181 -24.68 -29.10 -33.70
C GLU A 181 -23.26 -29.34 -33.16
N ASN A 182 -22.55 -28.30 -32.74
CA ASN A 182 -21.18 -28.36 -32.28
C ASN A 182 -21.14 -28.24 -30.73
N ARG A 183 -20.17 -28.91 -30.11
CA ARG A 183 -19.97 -28.82 -28.67
C ARG A 183 -18.70 -28.07 -28.39
N CYS A 184 -18.83 -26.92 -27.74
CA CYS A 184 -17.72 -26.17 -27.23
C CYS A 184 -17.68 -26.32 -25.71
N ARG A 185 -16.48 -26.53 -25.15
CA ARG A 185 -16.30 -26.66 -23.73
C ARG A 185 -14.98 -26.06 -23.29
N GLU A 186 -15.00 -25.61 -22.08
CA GLU A 186 -13.82 -25.22 -21.34
C GLU A 186 -12.94 -26.47 -21.08
N VAL A 187 -11.63 -26.31 -21.25
CA VAL A 187 -10.63 -27.35 -20.96
C VAL A 187 -9.73 -26.93 -19.81
N HIS A 188 -9.36 -25.65 -19.75
CA HIS A 188 -8.46 -25.11 -18.74
C HIS A 188 -8.71 -23.62 -18.51
N ASP A 189 -8.90 -23.29 -17.23
CA ASP A 189 -9.03 -21.91 -16.76
C ASP A 189 -7.66 -21.23 -16.55
N PRO A 190 -7.57 -19.91 -16.76
CA PRO A 190 -6.33 -19.20 -16.46
C PRO A 190 -6.10 -19.10 -14.95
N VAL A 191 -4.86 -19.35 -14.52
CA VAL A 191 -4.46 -19.29 -13.10
C VAL A 191 -4.36 -17.84 -12.66
N MET A 192 -5.41 -17.30 -12.06
CA MET A 192 -5.50 -15.89 -11.62
C MET A 192 -4.92 -15.62 -10.23
N SER A 193 -4.32 -16.62 -9.55
CA SER A 193 -3.83 -16.48 -8.17
C SER A 193 -2.76 -15.40 -8.03
N GLY A 194 -1.83 -15.29 -8.98
CA GLY A 194 -0.80 -14.25 -8.99
C GLY A 194 -1.39 -12.84 -9.04
N LEU A 195 -2.39 -12.62 -9.90
CA LEU A 195 -3.08 -11.32 -9.99
C LEU A 195 -3.92 -11.00 -8.76
N ASN A 196 -4.60 -11.99 -8.17
CA ASN A 196 -5.30 -11.80 -6.90
C ASN A 196 -4.34 -11.40 -5.79
N THR A 197 -3.16 -12.01 -5.76
CA THR A 197 -2.11 -11.71 -4.80
C THR A 197 -1.55 -10.31 -5.00
N SER A 198 -1.42 -9.82 -6.25
CA SER A 198 -0.99 -8.44 -6.52
C SER A 198 -1.94 -7.40 -5.93
N VAL A 199 -3.26 -7.63 -6.06
CA VAL A 199 -4.29 -6.77 -5.45
C VAL A 199 -4.19 -6.79 -3.92
N ALA A 200 -4.00 -7.98 -3.33
CA ALA A 200 -3.82 -8.10 -1.87
C ALA A 200 -2.58 -7.31 -1.40
N PHE A 201 -1.45 -7.41 -2.11
CA PHE A 201 -0.26 -6.61 -1.80
C PHE A 201 -0.48 -5.11 -1.98
N GLY A 202 -1.32 -4.69 -2.93
CA GLY A 202 -1.72 -3.30 -3.07
C GLY A 202 -2.43 -2.76 -1.82
N PHE A 203 -3.39 -3.50 -1.28
CA PHE A 203 -4.09 -3.12 -0.05
C PHE A 203 -3.21 -3.22 1.20
N ILE A 204 -2.28 -4.19 1.26
CA ILE A 204 -1.27 -4.24 2.34
C ILE A 204 -0.39 -2.99 2.30
N ASN A 205 0.08 -2.58 1.11
CA ASN A 205 0.81 -1.32 0.96
C ASN A 205 -0.01 -0.13 1.45
N LEU A 206 -1.29 -0.02 1.08
CA LEU A 206 -2.17 1.04 1.58
C LEU A 206 -2.16 1.12 3.12
N VAL A 207 -2.29 -0.02 3.81
CA VAL A 207 -2.26 -0.07 5.28
C VAL A 207 -0.89 0.36 5.83
N LEU A 208 0.19 -0.13 5.22
CA LEU A 208 1.56 0.23 5.62
C LEU A 208 1.85 1.73 5.41
N TRP A 209 1.39 2.31 4.30
CA TRP A 209 1.58 3.73 4.03
C TRP A 209 0.72 4.62 4.94
N ALA A 210 -0.52 4.22 5.22
CA ALA A 210 -1.37 4.90 6.20
C ALA A 210 -0.80 4.83 7.62
N GLY A 211 -0.26 3.67 8.03
CA GLY A 211 0.46 3.53 9.30
C GLY A 211 1.73 4.40 9.35
N ASN A 212 2.51 4.41 8.27
CA ASN A 212 3.70 5.27 8.17
C ASN A 212 3.34 6.76 8.23
N LEU A 213 2.23 7.18 7.61
CA LEU A 213 1.74 8.55 7.69
C LEU A 213 1.57 9.02 9.14
N TRP A 214 1.04 8.16 9.99
CA TRP A 214 0.90 8.45 11.42
C TRP A 214 2.25 8.61 12.13
N PHE A 215 3.24 7.74 11.82
CA PHE A 215 4.56 7.83 12.44
C PHE A 215 5.32 9.08 11.98
N VAL A 216 5.31 9.38 10.69
CA VAL A 216 5.96 10.58 10.14
C VAL A 216 5.28 11.83 10.66
N PHE A 217 3.94 11.85 10.81
CA PHE A 217 3.23 12.97 11.41
C PHE A 217 3.71 13.28 12.83
N LYS A 218 3.94 12.24 13.65
CA LYS A 218 4.53 12.43 15.00
C LYS A 218 5.93 13.03 14.97
N GLU A 219 6.74 12.65 13.98
CA GLU A 219 8.12 13.17 13.84
C GLU A 219 8.15 14.66 13.45
N THR A 220 7.10 15.19 12.83
CA THR A 220 7.04 16.61 12.47
C THR A 220 6.85 17.54 13.69
N GLY A 221 6.47 17.01 14.84
CA GLY A 221 6.17 17.81 16.04
C GLY A 221 4.92 18.72 15.89
N ILE A 222 4.17 18.58 14.81
CA ILE A 222 2.93 19.35 14.58
C ILE A 222 1.84 18.79 15.52
N ILE A 223 1.37 19.63 16.46
CA ILE A 223 0.25 19.27 17.33
C ILE A 223 -1.05 19.46 16.58
N ALA A 224 -1.68 18.35 16.23
CA ALA A 224 -3.01 18.40 15.59
C ALA A 224 -4.07 18.99 16.55
N PRO A 225 -5.06 19.74 16.06
CA PRO A 225 -6.10 20.36 16.89
C PRO A 225 -6.84 19.37 17.81
N PHE A 226 -7.00 18.10 17.35
CA PHE A 226 -7.64 17.03 18.12
C PHE A 226 -6.72 16.36 19.17
N MET A 227 -5.42 16.66 19.18
CA MET A 227 -4.45 16.22 20.17
C MET A 227 -4.21 17.25 21.27
N ARG A 228 -4.75 18.46 21.17
CA ARG A 228 -4.71 19.43 22.23
C ARG A 228 -5.58 18.91 23.37
N ALA A 229 -4.96 18.70 24.54
CA ALA A 229 -5.75 18.51 25.75
C ALA A 229 -6.69 19.73 25.90
N PRO A 230 -7.96 19.52 26.29
CA PRO A 230 -8.82 20.65 26.60
C PRO A 230 -8.10 21.55 27.60
N PRO A 231 -8.16 22.89 27.44
CA PRO A 231 -7.57 23.79 28.39
C PRO A 231 -8.06 23.41 29.79
N PRO A 232 -7.19 23.44 30.82
CA PRO A 232 -7.64 23.16 32.16
C PRO A 232 -8.84 24.07 32.45
N GLN A 233 -9.99 23.47 32.71
CA GLN A 233 -11.16 24.22 33.15
C GLN A 233 -10.74 24.85 34.46
N ASP A 234 -10.58 26.16 34.49
CA ASP A 234 -10.51 26.93 35.73
C ASP A 234 -11.72 26.50 36.57
N LYS A 235 -11.44 25.74 37.62
CA LYS A 235 -12.48 25.48 38.62
C LYS A 235 -12.95 26.86 39.07
N PRO A 236 -14.25 27.16 38.99
CA PRO A 236 -14.77 28.38 39.56
C PRO A 236 -14.28 28.44 41.00
N ALA A 237 -13.67 29.57 41.39
CA ALA A 237 -13.28 29.81 42.75
C ALA A 237 -14.49 29.53 43.64
N ALA A 238 -14.27 28.68 44.64
CA ALA A 238 -15.32 28.44 45.63
C ALA A 238 -15.72 29.77 46.25
N PRO A 239 -17.00 30.06 46.38
CA PRO A 239 -17.44 31.30 47.01
C PRO A 239 -16.91 31.33 48.44
N ASP A 240 -16.31 32.46 48.82
CA ASP A 240 -15.82 32.77 50.14
C ASP A 240 -16.92 32.44 51.14
N ALA A 241 -16.68 31.42 51.97
CA ALA A 241 -17.50 31.10 53.11
C ALA A 241 -17.03 31.88 54.31
N TYR A 242 -17.79 32.95 54.60
CA TYR A 242 -18.03 33.50 55.91
C TYR A 242 -16.88 33.55 56.94
N GLU A 243 -16.46 34.78 57.20
CA GLU A 243 -15.92 35.35 58.42
C GLU A 243 -16.67 34.79 59.63
N GLN A 244 -15.97 34.13 60.55
CA GLN A 244 -16.41 33.97 61.93
C GLN A 244 -15.23 33.95 62.88
N ASP A 245 -15.31 34.85 63.75
CA ASP A 245 -14.50 35.47 64.72
C ASP A 245 -13.78 34.59 65.78
N PRO A 246 -12.93 35.24 66.62
CA PRO A 246 -11.81 34.60 67.20
C PRO A 246 -12.11 34.24 68.66
N TYR A 247 -11.71 33.07 69.09
CA TYR A 247 -11.29 32.85 70.47
C TYR A 247 -10.40 31.60 70.64
N ALA A 248 -9.30 31.85 71.37
CA ALA A 248 -8.52 30.91 72.13
C ALA A 248 -7.43 30.06 71.51
N GLY A 249 -6.26 30.51 71.65
CA GLY A 249 -5.27 29.86 72.58
C GLY A 249 -4.55 28.60 72.05
N GLY A 250 -3.23 28.76 71.85
CA GLY A 250 -2.36 27.70 72.33
C GLY A 250 -1.50 26.99 71.28
N GLN A 251 -0.29 27.44 71.18
CA GLN A 251 0.94 26.61 71.07
C GLN A 251 1.22 25.72 69.89
N GLY A 252 2.25 26.09 69.19
CA GLY A 252 3.33 25.10 68.92
C GLY A 252 3.39 24.58 67.50
N GLY A 253 4.30 25.10 66.65
CA GLY A 253 5.19 24.21 66.00
C GLY A 253 4.98 24.01 64.45
N TYR A 254 6.04 24.42 63.80
CA TYR A 254 6.45 23.99 62.41
C TYR A 254 5.79 24.65 61.23
N GLN A 255 6.45 25.70 60.78
CA GLN A 255 6.39 26.22 59.43
C GLN A 255 7.26 25.36 58.52
N PRO A 256 6.80 24.87 57.43
CA PRO A 256 7.64 24.60 56.27
C PRO A 256 7.54 25.79 55.32
N ASP A 257 8.67 26.38 55.10
CA ASP A 257 8.97 27.44 54.17
C ASP A 257 8.77 26.89 52.73
N TYR A 258 7.74 27.36 52.02
CA TYR A 258 7.61 27.16 50.61
C TYR A 258 8.02 28.42 49.88
N ASN A 259 9.31 28.50 49.55
CA ASN A 259 9.78 29.42 48.55
C ASN A 259 9.23 29.02 47.21
N GLN A 260 8.34 29.83 46.72
CA GLN A 260 7.74 29.82 45.42
C GLN A 260 8.63 30.59 44.47
N ASP A 261 9.54 29.89 43.78
CA ASP A 261 10.15 30.35 42.55
C ASP A 261 9.83 29.30 41.48
N GLY A 262 8.70 29.51 40.86
CA GLY A 262 8.22 28.75 39.71
C GLY A 262 8.82 29.24 38.40
N GLU A 263 10.07 28.88 38.14
CA GLU A 263 10.61 28.93 36.79
C GLU A 263 10.12 27.68 36.02
N TYR A 264 9.09 27.85 35.20
CA TYR A 264 8.66 26.84 34.27
C TYR A 264 9.75 26.67 33.21
N ARG A 265 10.73 25.82 33.50
CA ARG A 265 11.50 25.20 32.41
C ARG A 265 10.55 24.38 31.60
N GLN A 266 10.41 24.82 30.38
CA GLN A 266 9.84 24.05 29.27
C GLN A 266 10.62 22.74 29.17
N GLN A 267 10.05 21.70 29.75
CA GLN A 267 10.58 20.36 29.68
C GLN A 267 10.36 19.92 28.26
N ASP A 268 11.42 19.88 27.46
CA ASP A 268 11.44 19.22 26.17
C ASP A 268 10.82 17.83 26.36
N ALA A 269 9.72 17.61 25.69
CA ALA A 269 9.08 16.31 25.66
C ALA A 269 10.12 15.30 25.16
N PRO A 270 10.42 14.24 25.91
CA PRO A 270 11.38 13.26 25.44
C PRO A 270 10.82 12.67 24.14
N THR A 271 11.56 12.85 23.04
CA THR A 271 11.37 12.07 21.83
C THR A 271 11.41 10.61 22.24
N SER A 272 10.27 9.93 22.19
CA SER A 272 10.01 8.63 22.79
C SER A 272 10.85 7.47 22.24
N PHE A 273 11.93 7.76 21.51
CA PHE A 273 12.76 6.76 20.84
C PHE A 273 14.21 6.68 21.32
N SER A 274 14.61 7.50 22.31
CA SER A 274 16.01 7.44 22.76
C SER A 274 16.26 6.56 23.99
N ASN A 275 15.22 6.01 24.65
CA ASN A 275 15.39 5.21 25.88
C ASN A 275 14.43 4.01 25.92
N GLN A 276 14.61 3.03 25.04
CA GLN A 276 14.29 1.63 25.38
C GLN A 276 15.31 0.73 24.67
N MET A 277 16.26 0.30 25.44
CA MET A 277 16.98 -0.93 25.17
C MET A 277 16.09 -2.12 25.31
#